data_2d42b6b69147bf3fa8f987e67f6111b3
#
_entry.id   2d42b6b69147bf3fa8f987e67f6111b3
#
_cell.length_a   1.000
_cell.length_b   1.000
_cell.length_c   1.000
_cell.angle_alpha   90.00
_cell.angle_beta   90.00
_cell.angle_gamma   90.00
#
_symmetry.space_group_name_H-M   'P 1'
#
loop_
_entity.id
_entity.type
_entity.pdbx_description
1 polymer ?
#
loop_
_entity_poly.entity_id
_entity_poly.type
_entity_poly.pdbx_seq_one_letter_code
_entity_poly.pdbx_strand_id
1 'polypeptide(L)'
;MKINSSEIIIADSTLGDEKDLVHILKTTWLATYPSKEIGITKEDILSKDFDSEKKVSAWRETIKVSGKKSKYVCVAKDKDKIVGFCKASKKKGFNELDVLYILPEYQGMGIGRKLLDRAVDWLGRKKKIFLKVAAHNKNAIGFYEKYGFVKTGLIKRDRLVNGKVMPEAEMALRLKPN
;
A
#
# COMPACT_ATOMS: atom_id res chain seq x y z
N MET A 1 14.55 1.61 22.18
CA MET A 1 14.68 3.01 21.67
C MET A 1 13.30 3.44 21.20
N LYS A 2 12.70 4.51 21.75
CA LYS A 2 11.40 4.99 21.29
C LYS A 2 11.60 5.71 19.96
N ILE A 3 10.97 5.22 18.89
CA ILE A 3 10.98 5.89 17.58
C ILE A 3 10.16 7.18 17.72
N ASN A 4 10.77 8.31 17.37
CA ASN A 4 10.10 9.60 17.42
C ASN A 4 9.38 9.88 16.11
N SER A 5 8.05 9.85 16.10
CA SER A 5 7.23 10.08 14.91
C SER A 5 7.37 11.49 14.30
N SER A 6 7.95 12.45 15.03
CA SER A 6 8.20 13.81 14.52
C SER A 6 9.34 13.88 13.50
N GLU A 7 10.22 12.88 13.46
CA GLU A 7 11.35 12.81 12.54
C GLU A 7 11.02 12.12 11.19
N ILE A 8 9.83 11.51 11.06
CA ILE A 8 9.44 10.81 9.82
C ILE A 8 9.06 11.79 8.72
N ILE A 9 9.83 11.76 7.64
CA ILE A 9 9.65 12.61 6.46
C ILE A 9 8.91 11.83 5.38
N ILE A 10 7.91 12.47 4.73
CA ILE A 10 7.27 11.93 3.53
C ILE A 10 7.88 12.59 2.31
N ALA A 11 8.41 11.79 1.40
CA ALA A 11 9.08 12.24 0.19
C ALA A 11 8.59 11.48 -1.04
N ASP A 12 8.83 12.03 -2.21
CA ASP A 12 8.64 11.30 -3.47
C ASP A 12 9.72 10.20 -3.57
N SER A 13 9.35 9.03 -4.11
CA SER A 13 10.31 7.96 -4.33
C SER A 13 11.34 8.33 -5.40
N THR A 14 12.56 7.88 -5.22
CA THR A 14 13.69 8.10 -6.14
C THR A 14 14.28 6.78 -6.61
N LEU A 15 15.01 6.81 -7.74
CA LEU A 15 15.76 5.63 -8.20
C LEU A 15 16.79 5.23 -7.12
N GLY A 16 16.84 3.95 -6.83
CA GLY A 16 17.59 3.38 -5.71
C GLY A 16 16.68 2.86 -4.58
N ASP A 17 15.46 3.41 -4.44
CA ASP A 17 14.52 3.01 -3.40
C ASP A 17 13.88 1.63 -3.67
N GLU A 18 13.97 1.08 -4.89
CA GLU A 18 13.22 -0.11 -5.32
C GLU A 18 13.43 -1.36 -4.47
N LYS A 19 14.66 -1.56 -3.95
CA LYS A 19 14.98 -2.71 -3.09
C LYS A 19 14.31 -2.57 -1.72
N ASP A 20 14.27 -1.35 -1.17
CA ASP A 20 13.59 -1.07 0.10
C ASP A 20 12.08 -1.25 -0.03
N LEU A 21 11.48 -0.83 -1.17
CA LEU A 21 10.06 -1.06 -1.43
C LEU A 21 9.72 -2.55 -1.47
N VAL A 22 10.56 -3.36 -2.14
CA VAL A 22 10.42 -4.82 -2.18
C VAL A 22 10.56 -5.43 -0.80
N HIS A 23 11.55 -5.00 -0.01
CA HIS A 23 11.76 -5.45 1.37
C HIS A 23 10.55 -5.15 2.26
N ILE A 24 10.03 -3.92 2.21
CA ILE A 24 8.84 -3.52 2.98
C ILE A 24 7.62 -4.33 2.55
N LEU A 25 7.43 -4.52 1.25
CA LEU A 25 6.34 -5.33 0.71
C LEU A 25 6.39 -6.75 1.27
N LYS A 26 7.52 -7.44 1.16
CA LYS A 26 7.71 -8.81 1.67
C LYS A 26 7.49 -8.89 3.18
N THR A 27 8.12 -8.01 3.94
CA THR A 27 8.03 -7.98 5.41
C THR A 27 6.59 -7.79 5.87
N THR A 28 5.89 -6.81 5.29
CA THR A 28 4.49 -6.54 5.64
C THR A 28 3.55 -7.66 5.21
N TRP A 29 3.78 -8.30 4.07
CA TRP A 29 2.97 -9.44 3.65
C TRP A 29 3.11 -10.61 4.61
N LEU A 30 4.32 -10.94 5.03
CA LEU A 30 4.60 -12.02 5.99
C LEU A 30 4.01 -11.75 7.38
N ALA A 31 3.92 -10.49 7.78
CA ALA A 31 3.33 -10.09 9.06
C ALA A 31 1.79 -10.02 9.04
N THR A 32 1.19 -9.76 7.87
CA THR A 32 -0.23 -9.37 7.78
C THR A 32 -1.13 -10.46 7.22
N TYR A 33 -0.68 -11.20 6.21
CA TYR A 33 -1.57 -12.07 5.42
C TYR A 33 -1.64 -13.54 5.83
N PRO A 34 -0.70 -14.14 6.58
CA PRO A 34 -0.93 -15.46 7.12
C PRO A 34 -2.18 -15.48 8.02
N SER A 35 -3.11 -16.39 7.73
CA SER A 35 -4.38 -16.49 8.44
C SER A 35 -4.88 -17.92 8.46
N LYS A 36 -5.11 -18.44 9.66
CA LYS A 36 -5.68 -19.79 9.84
C LYS A 36 -7.12 -19.86 9.30
N GLU A 37 -7.87 -18.76 9.41
CA GLU A 37 -9.27 -18.68 8.98
C GLU A 37 -9.44 -18.92 7.48
N ILE A 38 -8.52 -18.40 6.65
CA ILE A 38 -8.56 -18.57 5.19
C ILE A 38 -7.48 -19.54 4.68
N GLY A 39 -6.78 -20.22 5.60
CA GLY A 39 -5.80 -21.26 5.29
C GLY A 39 -4.55 -20.74 4.57
N ILE A 40 -4.18 -19.47 4.71
CA ILE A 40 -2.96 -18.88 4.13
C ILE A 40 -1.83 -18.97 5.15
N THR A 41 -0.71 -19.61 4.77
CA THR A 41 0.48 -19.78 5.60
C THR A 41 1.59 -18.78 5.20
N LYS A 42 2.66 -18.73 5.97
CA LYS A 42 3.87 -17.97 5.61
C LYS A 42 4.54 -18.53 4.36
N GLU A 43 4.54 -19.85 4.21
CA GLU A 43 5.09 -20.54 3.06
C GLU A 43 4.33 -20.17 1.77
N ASP A 44 3.00 -20.06 1.86
CA ASP A 44 2.18 -19.56 0.74
C ASP A 44 2.59 -18.13 0.31
N ILE A 45 2.88 -17.27 1.27
CA ILE A 45 3.36 -15.92 0.98
C ILE A 45 4.79 -15.96 0.41
N LEU A 46 5.69 -16.74 0.98
CA LEU A 46 7.07 -16.88 0.51
C LEU A 46 7.16 -17.52 -0.89
N SER A 47 6.13 -18.27 -1.33
CA SER A 47 6.05 -18.78 -2.70
C SER A 47 5.91 -17.67 -3.75
N LYS A 48 5.50 -16.45 -3.33
CA LYS A 48 5.58 -15.27 -4.20
C LYS A 48 7.04 -14.84 -4.35
N ASP A 49 7.44 -14.68 -5.58
CA ASP A 49 8.76 -14.17 -5.91
C ASP A 49 8.82 -12.65 -5.67
N PHE A 50 9.16 -12.27 -4.42
CA PHE A 50 9.31 -10.85 -4.08
C PHE A 50 10.64 -10.26 -4.55
N ASP A 51 11.72 -11.03 -4.40
CA ASP A 51 13.09 -10.52 -4.45
C ASP A 51 13.75 -10.66 -5.82
N SER A 52 13.04 -11.18 -6.84
CA SER A 52 13.62 -11.36 -8.18
C SER A 52 14.00 -10.03 -8.80
N GLU A 53 15.02 -10.05 -9.64
CA GLU A 53 15.43 -8.90 -10.44
C GLU A 53 14.29 -8.34 -11.28
N LYS A 54 13.39 -9.21 -11.76
CA LYS A 54 12.17 -8.82 -12.47
C LYS A 54 11.27 -7.93 -11.62
N LYS A 55 11.08 -8.25 -10.34
CA LYS A 55 10.25 -7.44 -9.42
C LYS A 55 10.92 -6.12 -9.07
N VAL A 56 12.22 -6.14 -8.77
CA VAL A 56 13.01 -4.94 -8.51
C VAL A 56 12.98 -4.01 -9.74
N SER A 57 13.19 -4.57 -10.94
CA SER A 57 13.13 -3.81 -12.19
C SER A 57 11.74 -3.22 -12.47
N ALA A 58 10.67 -3.93 -12.17
CA ALA A 58 9.30 -3.41 -12.31
C ALA A 58 9.04 -2.21 -11.39
N TRP A 59 9.58 -2.22 -10.16
CA TRP A 59 9.52 -1.07 -9.26
C TRP A 59 10.36 0.09 -9.79
N ARG A 60 11.58 -0.18 -10.30
CA ARG A 60 12.44 0.84 -10.94
C ARG A 60 11.69 1.57 -12.06
N GLU A 61 11.05 0.83 -12.97
CA GLU A 61 10.27 1.44 -14.06
C GLU A 61 9.04 2.22 -13.53
N THR A 62 8.42 1.77 -12.44
CA THR A 62 7.33 2.50 -11.79
C THR A 62 7.82 3.83 -11.20
N ILE A 63 8.97 3.82 -10.53
CA ILE A 63 9.58 5.01 -9.93
C ILE A 63 10.02 6.02 -11.01
N LYS A 64 10.61 5.58 -12.12
CA LYS A 64 11.00 6.46 -13.25
C LYS A 64 9.86 7.34 -13.76
N VAL A 65 8.62 6.83 -13.74
CA VAL A 65 7.44 7.53 -14.22
C VAL A 65 6.57 8.11 -13.11
N SER A 66 7.02 7.98 -11.84
CA SER A 66 6.30 8.49 -10.68
C SER A 66 6.11 10.01 -10.76
N GLY A 67 4.90 10.45 -10.46
CA GLY A 67 4.52 11.87 -10.48
C GLY A 67 4.31 12.48 -11.87
N LYS A 68 4.85 11.88 -12.92
CA LYS A 68 4.88 12.47 -14.27
C LYS A 68 3.64 12.19 -15.11
N LYS A 69 2.96 11.05 -14.93
CA LYS A 69 1.79 10.63 -15.74
C LYS A 69 0.65 10.13 -14.86
N SER A 70 0.47 8.83 -14.85
CA SER A 70 -0.67 8.16 -14.20
C SER A 70 -0.29 7.35 -12.96
N LYS A 71 0.97 7.34 -12.56
CA LYS A 71 1.48 6.60 -11.39
C LYS A 71 2.23 7.53 -10.45
N TYR A 72 2.09 7.28 -9.17
CA TYR A 72 2.78 8.02 -8.12
C TYR A 72 3.22 7.08 -7.02
N VAL A 73 4.43 7.27 -6.53
CA VAL A 73 4.98 6.54 -5.39
C VAL A 73 5.61 7.54 -4.43
N CYS A 74 5.20 7.50 -3.18
CA CYS A 74 5.83 8.24 -2.10
C CYS A 74 6.29 7.30 -0.99
N VAL A 75 7.30 7.72 -0.26
CA VAL A 75 7.96 6.96 0.79
C VAL A 75 7.94 7.71 2.11
N ALA A 76 7.94 6.98 3.21
CA ALA A 76 8.18 7.51 4.54
C ALA A 76 9.61 7.14 4.95
N LYS A 77 10.41 8.12 5.34
CA LYS A 77 11.81 7.97 5.74
C LYS A 77 11.97 8.29 7.21
N ASP A 78 12.64 7.38 7.92
CA ASP A 78 13.25 7.62 9.24
C ASP A 78 14.73 7.81 9.00
N LYS A 79 15.19 9.08 8.99
CA LYS A 79 16.52 9.45 8.47
C LYS A 79 16.71 8.92 7.04
N ASP A 80 17.69 8.05 6.82
CA ASP A 80 17.99 7.44 5.52
C ASP A 80 17.22 6.13 5.26
N LYS A 81 16.54 5.57 6.27
CA LYS A 81 15.81 4.30 6.16
C LYS A 81 14.41 4.54 5.64
N ILE A 82 13.99 3.85 4.56
CA ILE A 82 12.60 3.80 4.15
C ILE A 82 11.85 2.83 5.04
N VAL A 83 10.76 3.30 5.65
CA VAL A 83 9.97 2.56 6.65
C VAL A 83 8.54 2.30 6.20
N GLY A 84 8.13 2.89 5.11
CA GLY A 84 6.82 2.69 4.50
C GLY A 84 6.72 3.37 3.15
N PHE A 85 5.73 2.97 2.37
CA PHE A 85 5.47 3.59 1.07
C PHE A 85 4.02 3.47 0.65
N CYS A 86 3.61 4.34 -0.27
CA CYS A 86 2.31 4.34 -0.89
C CYS A 86 2.47 4.47 -2.40
N LYS A 87 1.67 3.71 -3.15
CA LYS A 87 1.55 3.84 -4.60
C LYS A 87 0.11 4.14 -4.97
N ALA A 88 -0.08 5.06 -5.90
CA ALA A 88 -1.37 5.49 -6.40
C ALA A 88 -1.37 5.58 -7.92
N SER A 89 -2.54 5.42 -8.53
CA SER A 89 -2.72 5.45 -9.98
C SER A 89 -3.94 6.26 -10.40
N LYS A 90 -3.76 7.12 -11.42
CA LYS A 90 -4.86 7.79 -12.13
C LYS A 90 -5.32 6.91 -13.28
N LYS A 91 -6.60 6.55 -13.31
CA LYS A 91 -7.25 5.75 -14.36
C LYS A 91 -8.21 6.63 -15.18
N LYS A 92 -8.73 6.09 -16.31
CA LYS A 92 -9.63 6.84 -17.21
C LYS A 92 -10.88 7.34 -16.50
N GLY A 93 -11.57 6.50 -15.72
CA GLY A 93 -12.85 6.81 -15.05
C GLY A 93 -12.75 7.04 -13.54
N PHE A 94 -11.68 6.59 -12.89
CA PHE A 94 -11.49 6.60 -11.45
C PHE A 94 -10.02 6.71 -11.08
N ASN A 95 -9.74 6.88 -9.80
CA ASN A 95 -8.39 6.82 -9.25
C ASN A 95 -8.26 5.60 -8.32
N GLU A 96 -7.05 5.13 -8.11
CA GLU A 96 -6.79 3.95 -7.28
C GLU A 96 -5.63 4.20 -6.33
N LEU A 97 -5.81 3.84 -5.07
CA LEU A 97 -4.74 3.66 -4.12
C LEU A 97 -4.30 2.19 -4.25
N ASP A 98 -3.21 1.96 -4.96
CA ASP A 98 -2.78 0.60 -5.31
C ASP A 98 -2.24 -0.17 -4.10
N VAL A 99 -1.35 0.47 -3.31
CA VAL A 99 -0.73 -0.11 -2.12
C VAL A 99 -0.40 0.95 -1.07
N LEU A 100 -0.44 0.55 0.20
CA LEU A 100 0.05 1.32 1.34
C LEU A 100 0.65 0.32 2.34
N TYR A 101 1.96 0.34 2.51
CA TYR A 101 2.67 -0.55 3.40
C TYR A 101 3.60 0.22 4.34
N ILE A 102 3.65 -0.23 5.59
CA ILE A 102 4.51 0.33 6.64
C ILE A 102 5.07 -0.84 7.43
N LEU A 103 6.38 -0.83 7.67
CA LEU A 103 7.02 -1.84 8.50
C LEU A 103 6.30 -1.99 9.83
N PRO A 104 6.11 -3.23 10.35
CA PRO A 104 5.32 -3.48 11.55
C PRO A 104 5.71 -2.61 12.74
N GLU A 105 7.01 -2.43 12.97
CA GLU A 105 7.57 -1.64 14.09
C GLU A 105 7.30 -0.14 13.98
N TYR A 106 6.87 0.35 12.82
CA TYR A 106 6.52 1.75 12.55
C TYR A 106 5.01 1.99 12.44
N GLN A 107 4.19 0.94 12.61
CA GLN A 107 2.74 1.09 12.59
C GLN A 107 2.23 1.78 13.87
N GLY A 108 1.04 2.38 13.79
CA GLY A 108 0.45 3.12 14.92
C GLY A 108 1.01 4.53 15.16
N MET A 109 2.04 4.95 14.39
CA MET A 109 2.73 6.24 14.55
C MET A 109 2.20 7.36 13.64
N GLY A 110 1.04 7.18 13.02
CA GLY A 110 0.44 8.18 12.11
C GLY A 110 1.05 8.23 10.70
N ILE A 111 2.08 7.43 10.41
CA ILE A 111 2.79 7.41 9.11
C ILE A 111 1.82 7.08 7.96
N GLY A 112 0.94 6.10 8.16
CA GLY A 112 -0.05 5.71 7.14
C GLY A 112 -0.95 6.87 6.74
N ARG A 113 -1.35 7.71 7.69
CA ARG A 113 -2.13 8.91 7.43
C ARG A 113 -1.36 9.89 6.56
N LYS A 114 -0.11 10.18 6.90
CA LYS A 114 0.75 11.11 6.15
C LYS A 114 0.98 10.62 4.70
N LEU A 115 1.28 9.33 4.50
CA LEU A 115 1.44 8.72 3.18
C LEU A 115 0.15 8.78 2.36
N LEU A 116 -0.99 8.48 2.99
CA LEU A 116 -2.29 8.51 2.34
C LEU A 116 -2.71 9.93 1.94
N ASP A 117 -2.50 10.92 2.83
CA ASP A 117 -2.75 12.33 2.53
C ASP A 117 -1.96 12.77 1.29
N ARG A 118 -0.65 12.46 1.24
CA ARG A 118 0.22 12.78 0.09
C ARG A 118 -0.27 12.13 -1.21
N ALA A 119 -0.69 10.87 -1.16
CA ALA A 119 -1.22 10.17 -2.34
C ALA A 119 -2.57 10.73 -2.80
N VAL A 120 -3.48 11.04 -1.87
CA VAL A 120 -4.79 11.62 -2.18
C VAL A 120 -4.66 13.03 -2.75
N ASP A 121 -3.74 13.84 -2.25
CA ASP A 121 -3.45 15.17 -2.78
C ASP A 121 -2.98 15.09 -4.24
N TRP A 122 -2.07 14.15 -4.55
CA TRP A 122 -1.63 13.93 -5.93
C TRP A 122 -2.74 13.40 -6.84
N LEU A 123 -3.57 12.46 -6.36
CA LEU A 123 -4.71 11.93 -7.13
C LEU A 123 -5.75 13.01 -7.43
N GLY A 124 -5.93 13.94 -6.51
CA GLY A 124 -7.02 14.90 -6.52
C GLY A 124 -8.38 14.24 -6.20
N ARG A 125 -9.38 15.05 -5.92
CA ARG A 125 -10.72 14.58 -5.50
C ARG A 125 -11.80 14.71 -6.58
N LYS A 126 -11.42 14.98 -7.84
CA LYS A 126 -12.37 15.09 -8.96
C LYS A 126 -12.95 13.74 -9.39
N LYS A 127 -12.24 12.65 -9.13
CA LYS A 127 -12.68 11.28 -9.42
C LYS A 127 -12.73 10.47 -8.13
N LYS A 128 -13.63 9.49 -8.05
CA LYS A 128 -13.66 8.53 -6.94
C LYS A 128 -12.30 7.84 -6.82
N ILE A 129 -11.85 7.65 -5.60
CA ILE A 129 -10.61 6.93 -5.28
C ILE A 129 -11.02 5.60 -4.68
N PHE A 130 -10.62 4.50 -5.33
CA PHE A 130 -10.85 3.14 -4.85
C PHE A 130 -9.58 2.55 -4.27
N LEU A 131 -9.73 1.58 -3.41
CA LEU A 131 -8.68 0.70 -2.93
C LEU A 131 -9.21 -0.72 -2.74
N LYS A 132 -8.29 -1.68 -2.66
CA LYS A 132 -8.57 -3.05 -2.26
C LYS A 132 -7.77 -3.37 -1.00
N VAL A 133 -8.39 -4.09 -0.09
CA VAL A 133 -7.77 -4.50 1.17
C VAL A 133 -8.18 -5.92 1.48
N ALA A 134 -7.25 -6.76 1.98
CA ALA A 134 -7.58 -8.12 2.39
C ALA A 134 -8.76 -8.10 3.37
N ALA A 135 -9.82 -8.86 3.08
CA ALA A 135 -11.09 -8.79 3.81
C ALA A 135 -10.96 -9.17 5.29
N HIS A 136 -9.95 -9.99 5.64
CA HIS A 136 -9.63 -10.36 7.01
C HIS A 136 -8.75 -9.34 7.75
N ASN A 137 -8.16 -8.36 7.05
CA ASN A 137 -7.32 -7.33 7.66
C ASN A 137 -8.18 -6.21 8.28
N LYS A 138 -8.77 -6.51 9.45
CA LYS A 138 -9.66 -5.60 10.17
C LYS A 138 -8.96 -4.27 10.55
N ASN A 139 -7.66 -4.33 10.86
CA ASN A 139 -6.87 -3.13 11.22
C ASN A 139 -6.76 -2.15 10.04
N ALA A 140 -6.41 -2.65 8.86
CA ALA A 140 -6.33 -1.80 7.67
C ALA A 140 -7.72 -1.28 7.24
N ILE A 141 -8.75 -2.12 7.30
CA ILE A 141 -10.14 -1.69 7.01
C ILE A 141 -10.53 -0.56 7.96
N GLY A 142 -10.34 -0.71 9.27
CA GLY A 142 -10.65 0.33 10.25
C GLY A 142 -9.84 1.62 10.06
N PHE A 143 -8.58 1.51 9.63
CA PHE A 143 -7.75 2.66 9.26
C PHE A 143 -8.37 3.42 8.07
N TYR A 144 -8.76 2.73 7.00
CA TYR A 144 -9.36 3.36 5.83
C TYR A 144 -10.75 3.94 6.14
N GLU A 145 -11.57 3.26 6.96
CA GLU A 145 -12.86 3.78 7.41
C GLU A 145 -12.71 5.10 8.19
N LYS A 146 -11.74 5.17 9.12
CA LYS A 146 -11.41 6.41 9.85
C LYS A 146 -10.90 7.53 8.93
N TYR A 147 -10.31 7.19 7.80
CA TYR A 147 -9.89 8.17 6.80
C TYR A 147 -11.06 8.72 5.98
N GLY A 148 -12.16 7.98 5.88
CA GLY A 148 -13.35 8.35 5.12
C GLY A 148 -13.66 7.43 3.93
N PHE A 149 -12.96 6.31 3.80
CA PHE A 149 -13.35 5.27 2.85
C PHE A 149 -14.55 4.49 3.37
N VAL A 150 -15.38 4.02 2.45
CA VAL A 150 -16.52 3.12 2.73
C VAL A 150 -16.44 1.89 1.85
N LYS A 151 -16.86 0.75 2.39
CA LYS A 151 -16.97 -0.49 1.62
C LYS A 151 -18.00 -0.31 0.50
N THR A 152 -17.67 -0.78 -0.69
CA THR A 152 -18.59 -0.73 -1.85
C THR A 152 -19.54 -1.93 -1.90
N GLY A 153 -19.30 -2.93 -1.06
CA GLY A 153 -20.01 -4.23 -1.09
C GLY A 153 -19.38 -5.23 -2.07
N LEU A 154 -18.46 -4.81 -2.90
CA LEU A 154 -17.76 -5.72 -3.81
C LEU A 154 -16.63 -6.45 -3.09
N ILE A 155 -16.53 -7.76 -3.37
CA ILE A 155 -15.40 -8.60 -2.93
C ILE A 155 -14.66 -9.05 -4.19
N LYS A 156 -13.41 -8.68 -4.27
CA LYS A 156 -12.47 -9.16 -5.28
C LYS A 156 -11.75 -10.40 -4.74
N ARG A 157 -11.10 -11.13 -5.62
CA ARG A 157 -10.33 -12.32 -5.23
C ARG A 157 -8.94 -12.21 -5.84
N ASP A 158 -7.93 -12.02 -4.99
CA ASP A 158 -6.53 -12.15 -5.41
C ASP A 158 -6.10 -13.60 -5.32
N ARG A 159 -5.49 -14.11 -6.40
CA ARG A 159 -4.94 -15.48 -6.42
C ARG A 159 -3.47 -15.44 -6.02
N LEU A 160 -3.14 -16.21 -5.01
CA LEU A 160 -1.76 -16.49 -4.66
C LEU A 160 -1.15 -17.48 -5.68
N VAL A 161 0.19 -17.54 -5.72
CA VAL A 161 0.93 -18.35 -6.70
C VAL A 161 0.55 -19.83 -6.64
N ASN A 162 0.21 -20.34 -5.44
CA ASN A 162 -0.23 -21.72 -5.20
C ASN A 162 -1.73 -21.97 -5.44
N GLY A 163 -2.43 -21.03 -6.09
CA GLY A 163 -3.86 -21.15 -6.40
C GLY A 163 -4.81 -20.81 -5.25
N LYS A 164 -4.32 -20.58 -4.03
CA LYS A 164 -5.15 -20.08 -2.92
C LYS A 164 -5.69 -18.70 -3.23
N VAL A 165 -6.86 -18.41 -2.71
CA VAL A 165 -7.58 -17.16 -2.95
C VAL A 165 -7.60 -16.31 -1.69
N MET A 166 -7.15 -15.07 -1.78
CA MET A 166 -7.28 -14.06 -0.73
C MET A 166 -8.46 -13.14 -1.09
N PRO A 167 -9.55 -13.19 -0.32
CA PRO A 167 -10.65 -12.26 -0.52
C PRO A 167 -10.22 -10.83 -0.22
N GLU A 168 -10.58 -9.89 -1.09
CA GLU A 168 -10.32 -8.46 -0.91
C GLU A 168 -11.62 -7.67 -0.89
N ALA A 169 -11.82 -6.85 0.13
CA ALA A 169 -12.87 -5.85 0.15
C ALA A 169 -12.45 -4.64 -0.69
N GLU A 170 -13.34 -4.19 -1.58
CA GLU A 170 -13.17 -2.92 -2.26
C GLU A 170 -13.77 -1.80 -1.41
N MET A 171 -13.04 -0.68 -1.31
CA MET A 171 -13.48 0.51 -0.61
C MET A 171 -13.34 1.74 -1.50
N ALA A 172 -14.21 2.72 -1.32
CA ALA A 172 -14.19 3.98 -2.05
C ALA A 172 -14.14 5.18 -1.09
N LEU A 173 -13.30 6.16 -1.39
CA LEU A 173 -13.27 7.41 -0.63
C LEU A 173 -14.54 8.22 -0.92
N ARG A 174 -15.24 8.63 0.13
CA ARG A 174 -16.37 9.56 0.01
C ARG A 174 -15.85 10.88 -0.54
N LEU A 175 -16.40 11.31 -1.66
CA LEU A 175 -16.19 12.68 -2.12
C LEU A 175 -16.96 13.60 -1.15
N LYS A 176 -16.29 14.64 -0.65
CA LYS A 176 -17.03 15.70 0.04
C LYS A 176 -17.93 16.37 -1.00
N PRO A 177 -19.21 16.60 -0.72
CA PRO A 177 -19.99 17.49 -1.58
C PRO A 177 -19.29 18.85 -1.61
N ASN A 178 -19.24 19.46 -2.79
CA ASN A 178 -18.81 20.85 -2.95
C ASN A 178 -19.71 21.77 -2.16
#